data_01b97128e77c0a2bad61305f52e474aa
#
_entry.id   01b97128e77c0a2bad61305f52e474aa
#
_cell.length_a   1.000
_cell.length_b   1.000
_cell.length_c   1.000
_cell.angle_alpha   90.00
_cell.angle_beta   90.00
_cell.angle_gamma   90.00
#
_symmetry.space_group_name_H-M   'P 1'
#
loop_
_entity.id
_entity.type
_entity.pdbx_description
1 polymer ?
#
loop_
_entity_poly.entity_id
_entity_poly.type
_entity_poly.pdbx_seq_one_letter_code
_entity_poly.pdbx_strand_id
1 'polypeptide(L)'
;AELNRLEPQQNGCRVWMLLCNPAEAAIDPLRLDLLVFGKDGVISRRLALDVGPLPAAKTMARIFDLGGQDCAGVGALLLNDVLACGADAAQRGACLTRIATTSRVPNVTFDK
;
A
#
# COMPACT_ATOMS: atom_id res chain seq x y z
N ALA A 1 2.82 -0.43 7.00
CA ALA A 1 1.66 -0.12 6.15
C ALA A 1 0.47 -0.99 6.53
N GLU A 2 -0.66 -0.38 6.75
CA GLU A 2 -1.88 -1.09 7.14
C GLU A 2 -2.97 -0.82 6.11
N LEU A 3 -3.54 -1.90 5.56
CA LEU A 3 -4.78 -1.81 4.82
C LEU A 3 -5.90 -1.60 5.84
N ASN A 4 -6.39 -0.36 5.95
CA ASN A 4 -7.32 0.00 7.00
C ASN A 4 -8.78 -0.21 6.58
N ARG A 5 -9.13 0.19 5.35
CA ARG A 5 -10.51 0.17 4.89
C ARG A 5 -10.58 0.03 3.38
N LEU A 6 -11.59 -0.71 2.93
CA LEU A 6 -12.05 -0.70 1.55
C LEU A 6 -13.43 -0.05 1.53
N GLU A 7 -13.58 1.00 0.75
CA GLU A 7 -14.82 1.78 0.69
C GLU A 7 -15.41 1.70 -0.71
N PRO A 8 -16.60 1.10 -0.85
CA PRO A 8 -17.24 1.04 -2.15
C PRO A 8 -17.53 2.43 -2.72
N GLN A 9 -17.20 2.60 -4.00
CA GLN A 9 -17.50 3.78 -4.78
C GLN A 9 -18.39 3.39 -5.94
N GLN A 10 -18.99 4.36 -6.61
CA GLN A 10 -19.95 4.10 -7.68
C GLN A 10 -19.37 3.21 -8.79
N ASN A 11 -18.11 3.39 -9.18
CA ASN A 11 -17.46 2.62 -10.23
C ASN A 11 -16.09 2.11 -9.77
N GLY A 12 -16.00 1.66 -8.51
CA GLY A 12 -14.73 1.18 -8.02
C GLY A 12 -14.68 0.94 -6.54
N CYS A 13 -13.46 0.80 -6.04
CA CYS A 13 -13.18 0.58 -4.63
C CYS A 13 -12.11 1.56 -4.17
N ARG A 14 -12.41 2.33 -3.13
CA ARG A 14 -11.43 3.23 -2.53
C ARG A 14 -10.67 2.52 -1.43
N VAL A 15 -9.35 2.56 -1.52
CA VAL A 15 -8.46 1.95 -0.55
C VAL A 15 -7.93 3.02 0.40
N TRP A 16 -8.11 2.78 1.70
CA TRP A 16 -7.54 3.60 2.76
C TRP A 16 -6.38 2.86 3.38
N MET A 17 -5.20 3.44 3.31
CA MET A 17 -3.98 2.84 3.82
C MET A 17 -3.35 3.76 4.86
N LEU A 18 -2.92 3.20 5.98
CA LEU A 18 -2.15 3.92 6.99
C LEU A 18 -0.68 3.57 6.85
N LEU A 19 0.16 4.59 6.89
CA LEU A 19 1.61 4.47 6.83
C LEU A 19 2.21 5.16 8.04
N CYS A 20 3.06 4.43 8.77
CA CYS A 20 3.73 4.96 9.95
C CYS A 20 5.23 5.10 9.65
N ASN A 21 5.74 6.30 9.83
CA ASN A 21 7.18 6.56 9.84
C ASN A 21 7.65 6.85 11.26
N PRO A 22 8.20 5.87 12.00
CA PRO A 22 8.64 6.09 13.36
C PRO A 22 10.00 6.80 13.44
N ALA A 23 10.70 6.95 12.32
CA ALA A 23 12.03 7.54 12.28
C ALA A 23 12.00 9.05 12.50
N GLU A 24 13.14 9.62 12.89
CA GLU A 24 13.31 11.05 13.11
C GLU A 24 13.51 11.83 11.82
N ALA A 25 13.64 11.15 10.68
CA ALA A 25 13.81 11.76 9.37
C ALA A 25 12.61 11.44 8.48
N ALA A 26 12.21 12.39 7.66
CA ALA A 26 11.19 12.17 6.65
C ALA A 26 11.67 11.18 5.58
N ILE A 27 10.74 10.46 4.97
CA ILE A 27 10.99 9.58 3.83
C ILE A 27 10.40 10.23 2.59
N ASP A 28 11.27 10.63 1.65
CA ASP A 28 10.86 11.29 0.41
C ASP A 28 11.88 11.04 -0.69
N PRO A 29 11.50 10.47 -1.84
CA PRO A 29 10.17 9.92 -2.14
C PRO A 29 9.93 8.57 -1.48
N LEU A 30 8.68 8.14 -1.50
CA LEU A 30 8.31 6.75 -1.19
C LEU A 30 7.29 6.28 -2.23
N ARG A 31 7.69 5.31 -3.05
CA ARG A 31 6.84 4.72 -4.08
C ARG A 31 6.81 3.21 -3.92
N LEU A 32 5.62 2.66 -3.97
CA LEU A 32 5.37 1.24 -3.72
C LEU A 32 4.83 0.57 -4.97
N ASP A 33 5.24 -0.68 -5.16
CA ASP A 33 4.68 -1.58 -6.18
C ASP A 33 3.70 -2.51 -5.49
N LEU A 34 2.41 -2.35 -5.75
CA LEU A 34 1.35 -3.13 -5.15
C LEU A 34 0.67 -4.02 -6.18
N LEU A 35 0.38 -5.24 -5.77
CA LEU A 35 -0.45 -6.16 -6.55
C LEU A 35 -1.79 -6.34 -5.84
N VAL A 36 -2.86 -6.36 -6.62
CA VAL A 36 -4.21 -6.66 -6.14
C VAL A 36 -4.59 -8.04 -6.67
N PHE A 37 -5.04 -8.90 -5.78
CA PHE A 37 -5.51 -10.24 -6.11
C PHE A 37 -7.03 -10.30 -6.01
N GLY A 38 -7.66 -11.01 -6.93
CA GLY A 38 -9.05 -11.40 -6.80
C GLY A 38 -9.22 -12.46 -5.73
N LYS A 39 -10.46 -12.81 -5.42
CA LYS A 39 -10.77 -13.87 -4.45
C LYS A 39 -10.34 -15.26 -4.92
N ASP A 40 -10.13 -15.41 -6.20
CA ASP A 40 -9.59 -16.63 -6.81
C ASP A 40 -8.06 -16.78 -6.67
N GLY A 41 -7.40 -15.77 -6.08
CA GLY A 41 -5.95 -15.75 -5.93
C GLY A 41 -5.19 -15.31 -7.17
N VAL A 42 -5.89 -14.86 -8.21
CA VAL A 42 -5.27 -14.39 -9.45
C VAL A 42 -5.01 -12.88 -9.37
N ILE A 43 -3.84 -12.44 -9.83
CA ILE A 43 -3.51 -11.02 -9.89
C ILE A 43 -4.48 -10.33 -10.86
N SER A 44 -5.21 -9.36 -10.34
CA SER A 44 -6.16 -8.57 -11.13
C SER A 44 -5.59 -7.22 -11.56
N ARG A 45 -4.61 -6.69 -10.81
CA ARG A 45 -4.10 -5.35 -11.05
C ARG A 45 -2.74 -5.15 -10.41
N ARG A 46 -1.91 -4.32 -11.06
CA ARG A 46 -0.64 -3.84 -10.50
C ARG A 46 -0.65 -2.32 -10.46
N LEU A 47 -0.18 -1.75 -9.35
CA LEU A 47 -0.17 -0.31 -9.12
C LEU A 47 1.21 0.15 -8.69
N ALA A 48 1.69 1.24 -9.28
CA ALA A 48 2.81 2.00 -8.76
C ALA A 48 2.23 3.20 -8.01
N LEU A 49 2.37 3.21 -6.68
CA LEU A 49 1.79 4.25 -5.83
C LEU A 49 2.87 5.14 -5.25
N ASP A 50 2.71 6.43 -5.46
CA ASP A 50 3.49 7.43 -4.75
C ASP A 50 2.75 7.75 -3.44
N VAL A 51 3.31 7.29 -2.33
CA VAL A 51 2.70 7.47 -0.99
C VAL A 51 3.47 8.43 -0.11
N GLY A 52 4.59 8.92 -0.60
CA GLY A 52 5.40 9.92 0.09
C GLY A 52 5.01 11.36 -0.27
N PRO A 53 5.65 12.34 0.39
CA PRO A 53 6.58 12.13 1.48
C PRO A 53 5.88 11.70 2.78
N LEU A 54 6.60 10.93 3.60
CA LEU A 54 6.15 10.62 4.96
C LEU A 54 6.96 11.48 5.94
N PRO A 55 6.32 12.43 6.63
CA PRO A 55 7.01 13.23 7.65
C PRO A 55 7.59 12.37 8.77
N ALA A 56 8.61 12.89 9.44
CA ALA A 56 9.22 12.21 10.57
C ALA A 56 8.21 11.98 11.70
N ALA A 57 8.34 10.85 12.40
CA ALA A 57 7.56 10.50 13.58
C ALA A 57 6.05 10.67 13.38
N LYS A 58 5.52 10.24 12.23
CA LYS A 58 4.11 10.49 11.89
C LYS A 58 3.46 9.27 11.25
N THR A 59 2.19 9.09 11.57
CA THR A 59 1.28 8.19 10.86
C THR A 59 0.42 9.01 9.91
N MET A 60 0.33 8.57 8.66
CA MET A 60 -0.47 9.25 7.66
C MET A 60 -1.39 8.29 6.94
N ALA A 61 -2.58 8.78 6.61
CA ALA A 61 -3.48 8.07 5.71
C ALA A 61 -3.15 8.43 4.27
N ARG A 62 -3.20 7.42 3.40
CA ARG A 62 -3.13 7.60 1.95
C ARG A 62 -4.31 6.88 1.33
N ILE A 63 -4.92 7.53 0.36
CA ILE A 63 -6.12 7.06 -0.31
C ILE A 63 -5.80 6.88 -1.77
N PHE A 64 -6.24 5.74 -2.34
CA PHE A 64 -6.19 5.55 -3.78
C PHE A 64 -7.41 4.78 -4.25
N ASP A 65 -7.79 5.01 -5.51
CA ASP A 65 -8.99 4.41 -6.07
C ASP A 65 -8.63 3.29 -7.06
N LEU A 66 -9.31 2.16 -6.91
CA LEU A 66 -9.28 1.05 -7.85
C LEU A 66 -10.48 1.20 -8.77
N GLY A 67 -10.31 1.98 -9.85
CA GLY A 67 -11.39 2.20 -10.82
C GLY A 67 -11.80 0.89 -11.49
N GLY A 68 -13.10 0.65 -11.62
CA GLY A 68 -13.63 -0.54 -12.23
C GLY A 68 -13.50 -1.82 -11.39
N GLN A 69 -12.97 -1.72 -10.17
CA GLN A 69 -12.79 -2.85 -9.27
C GLN A 69 -13.83 -2.78 -8.15
N ASP A 70 -14.67 -3.80 -8.03
CA ASP A 70 -15.59 -3.92 -6.91
C ASP A 70 -14.82 -4.29 -5.63
N CYS A 71 -15.09 -3.61 -4.51
CA CYS A 71 -14.46 -3.95 -3.23
C CYS A 71 -14.69 -5.42 -2.84
N ALA A 72 -15.87 -5.96 -3.13
CA ALA A 72 -16.18 -7.36 -2.84
C ALA A 72 -15.31 -8.34 -3.63
N GLY A 73 -14.72 -7.91 -4.74
CA GLY A 73 -13.83 -8.72 -5.56
C GLY A 73 -12.36 -8.69 -5.14
N VAL A 74 -12.00 -7.85 -4.17
CA VAL A 74 -10.62 -7.78 -3.68
C VAL A 74 -10.39 -8.91 -2.67
N GLY A 75 -9.45 -9.80 -2.97
CA GLY A 75 -9.08 -10.92 -2.08
C GLY A 75 -7.84 -10.66 -1.26
N ALA A 76 -6.86 -9.96 -1.82
CA ALA A 76 -5.60 -9.68 -1.13
C ALA A 76 -4.85 -8.53 -1.79
N LEU A 77 -3.98 -7.89 -1.01
CA LEU A 77 -2.95 -6.98 -1.50
C LEU A 77 -1.57 -7.56 -1.18
N LEU A 78 -0.62 -7.32 -2.07
CA LEU A 78 0.79 -7.67 -1.86
C LEU A 78 1.65 -6.44 -2.10
N LEU A 79 2.48 -6.10 -1.11
CA LEU A 79 3.59 -5.17 -1.33
C LEU A 79 4.70 -5.95 -2.03
N ASN A 80 4.71 -5.87 -3.35
CA ASN A 80 5.61 -6.67 -4.18
C ASN A 80 7.04 -6.11 -4.17
N ASP A 81 7.17 -4.79 -4.16
CA ASP A 81 8.47 -4.13 -4.21
C ASP A 81 8.36 -2.69 -3.71
N VAL A 82 9.51 -2.09 -3.42
CA VAL A 82 9.65 -0.66 -3.18
C VAL A 82 10.38 -0.05 -4.37
N LEU A 83 9.73 0.88 -5.05
CA LEU A 83 10.26 1.49 -6.27
C LEU A 83 11.14 2.70 -5.97
N ALA A 84 10.89 3.40 -4.87
CA ALA A 84 11.70 4.50 -4.37
C ALA A 84 11.51 4.63 -2.86
N CYS A 85 12.59 4.87 -2.15
CA CYS A 85 12.57 5.06 -0.69
C CYS A 85 13.73 5.98 -0.32
N GLY A 86 13.45 7.28 -0.23
CA GLY A 86 14.49 8.30 -0.09
C GLY A 86 15.30 8.49 -1.37
N ALA A 87 16.36 9.26 -1.27
CA ALA A 87 17.17 9.65 -2.42
C ALA A 87 18.13 8.55 -2.92
N ASP A 88 18.43 7.55 -2.08
CA ASP A 88 19.41 6.50 -2.39
C ASP A 88 18.72 5.23 -2.86
N ALA A 89 18.87 4.92 -4.15
CA ALA A 89 18.30 3.72 -4.76
C ALA A 89 18.79 2.42 -4.10
N ALA A 90 19.97 2.41 -3.51
CA ALA A 90 20.51 1.23 -2.82
C ALA A 90 19.74 0.88 -1.54
N GLN A 91 18.94 1.81 -1.01
CA GLN A 91 18.16 1.61 0.21
C GLN A 91 16.80 0.94 -0.01
N ARG A 92 16.41 0.67 -1.25
CA ARG A 92 15.08 0.12 -1.54
C ARG A 92 14.83 -1.23 -0.90
N GLY A 93 15.80 -2.14 -0.97
CA GLY A 93 15.67 -3.46 -0.36
C GLY A 93 15.57 -3.40 1.16
N ALA A 94 16.37 -2.56 1.80
CA ALA A 94 16.31 -2.35 3.25
C ALA A 94 14.99 -1.72 3.66
N CYS A 95 14.46 -0.80 2.85
CA CYS A 95 13.16 -0.18 3.07
C CYS A 95 12.04 -1.22 3.01
N LEU A 96 12.04 -2.08 2.00
CA LEU A 96 11.06 -3.17 1.87
C LEU A 96 11.08 -4.08 3.09
N THR A 97 12.27 -4.43 3.58
CA THR A 97 12.43 -5.29 4.75
C THR A 97 11.83 -4.65 6.01
N ARG A 98 11.94 -3.33 6.14
CA ARG A 98 11.46 -2.60 7.32
C ARG A 98 9.98 -2.30 7.30
N ILE A 99 9.32 -2.32 6.14
CA ILE A 99 7.89 -2.06 6.05
C ILE A 99 7.13 -3.30 6.53
N ALA A 100 6.39 -3.15 7.62
CA ALA A 100 5.44 -4.16 8.07
C ALA A 100 4.11 -3.98 7.35
N THR A 101 3.45 -5.07 7.02
CA THR A 101 2.13 -5.03 6.37
C THR A 101 1.09 -5.73 7.24
N THR A 102 -0.06 -5.10 7.40
CA THR A 102 -1.20 -5.66 8.14
C THR A 102 -2.50 -5.28 7.46
N SER A 103 -3.59 -5.97 7.81
CA SER A 103 -4.92 -5.65 7.30
C SER A 103 -5.95 -5.68 8.43
N ARG A 104 -6.82 -4.67 8.44
CA ARG A 104 -8.01 -4.62 9.27
C ARG A 104 -9.28 -4.97 8.51
N VAL A 105 -9.16 -5.22 7.21
CA VAL A 105 -10.32 -5.57 6.39
C VAL A 105 -10.58 -7.07 6.52
N PRO A 106 -11.78 -7.47 6.96
CA PRO A 106 -12.11 -8.90 7.08
C PRO A 106 -11.96 -9.60 5.73
N ASN A 107 -11.34 -10.78 5.74
CA ASN A 107 -11.15 -11.65 4.58
C ASN A 107 -10.27 -11.06 3.46
N VAL A 108 -9.57 -9.97 3.72
CA VAL A 108 -8.59 -9.40 2.80
C VAL A 108 -7.26 -9.31 3.51
N THR A 109 -6.23 -9.97 2.98
CA THR A 109 -4.89 -9.92 3.54
C THR A 109 -4.04 -8.83 2.88
N PHE A 110 -3.03 -8.37 3.60
CA PHE A 110 -2.01 -7.49 3.06
C PHE A 110 -0.64 -8.00 3.50
N ASP A 111 0.09 -8.58 2.56
CA ASP A 111 1.37 -9.23 2.79
C ASP A 111 2.48 -8.60 1.94
N LYS A 112 3.71 -9.09 2.12
CA LYS A 112 4.84 -8.69 1.29
C LYS A 112 5.76 -9.86 0.97
#